data_dfafa6505f9687ecb306ef185e2843dc
#
_entry.id   dfafa6505f9687ecb306ef185e2843dc
#
_cell.length_a   1.000
_cell.length_b   1.000
_cell.length_c   1.000
_cell.angle_alpha   90.00
_cell.angle_beta   90.00
_cell.angle_gamma   90.00
#
_symmetry.space_group_name_H-M   'P 1'
#
loop_
_entity.id
_entity.type
_entity.pdbx_description
1 polymer ?
#
loop_
_entity_poly.entity_id
_entity_poly.type
_entity_poly.pdbx_seq_one_letter_code
_entity_poly.pdbx_strand_id
1 'polypeptide(L)'
;MSMGAVLITGAAKRIGRQLAIDMAAAGYDVALHYNSSHTEAEAVAQDIRKLNRKVVLLQGDLADADIGDRLVRKAVEGLGGLTVLINNASIFEEDEVGAVTTASWGRHMDINLRAPVMLAQAFAQALPPESYGNIINIIDQRVWKLNPRFFSYTLSKTGLWTATRTLAQALAPRIRVNAIGPGPALPSVRMTDEDFKKQESLTLLKRGTTPAEISAAAHFILSQPALTGQMIALDGGQHLLWQTKDVIEVKE
;
A
#
# COMPACT_ATOMS: atom_id res chain seq x y z
N MET A 1 -8.87 4.05 25.23
CA MET A 1 -7.61 3.27 25.21
C MET A 1 -7.09 3.24 23.78
N SER A 2 -5.77 3.17 23.56
CA SER A 2 -5.21 3.02 22.22
C SER A 2 -5.43 1.58 21.72
N MET A 3 -5.77 1.43 20.43
CA MET A 3 -5.84 0.13 19.74
C MET A 3 -4.45 -0.42 19.38
N GLY A 4 -3.39 0.29 19.74
CA GLY A 4 -2.02 0.05 19.33
C GLY A 4 -1.50 1.17 18.43
N ALA A 5 -0.39 0.93 17.72
CA ALA A 5 0.16 1.91 16.79
C ALA A 5 0.38 1.32 15.41
N VAL A 6 0.25 2.18 14.38
CA VAL A 6 0.41 1.82 12.97
C VAL A 6 1.51 2.66 12.32
N LEU A 7 2.39 2.01 11.58
CA LEU A 7 3.31 2.68 10.65
C LEU A 7 2.72 2.64 9.24
N ILE A 8 2.56 3.81 8.60
CA ILE A 8 2.02 3.92 7.24
C ILE A 8 3.04 4.62 6.36
N THR A 9 3.51 3.97 5.31
CA THR A 9 4.44 4.59 4.36
C THR A 9 3.70 5.44 3.33
N GLY A 10 4.28 6.61 2.96
CA GLY A 10 3.65 7.54 2.02
C GLY A 10 2.33 8.12 2.52
N ALA A 11 2.23 8.41 3.82
CA ALA A 11 0.98 8.76 4.50
C ALA A 11 0.59 10.25 4.40
N ALA A 12 1.40 11.09 3.74
CA ALA A 12 1.12 12.53 3.66
C ALA A 12 0.02 12.91 2.66
N LYS A 13 -0.25 12.09 1.65
CA LYS A 13 -1.15 12.41 0.52
C LYS A 13 -2.01 11.21 0.11
N ARG A 14 -3.08 11.51 -0.66
CA ARG A 14 -3.86 10.52 -1.42
C ARG A 14 -4.37 9.37 -0.52
N ILE A 15 -4.20 8.11 -0.93
CA ILE A 15 -4.61 6.92 -0.18
C ILE A 15 -3.97 6.87 1.20
N GLY A 16 -2.67 7.17 1.30
CA GLY A 16 -1.95 7.13 2.57
C GLY A 16 -2.47 8.13 3.60
N ARG A 17 -2.87 9.35 3.16
CA ARG A 17 -3.53 10.33 4.03
C ARG A 17 -4.85 9.81 4.59
N GLN A 18 -5.69 9.22 3.74
CA GLN A 18 -6.97 8.66 4.17
C GLN A 18 -6.76 7.53 5.20
N LEU A 19 -5.86 6.59 4.88
CA LEU A 19 -5.49 5.52 5.80
C LEU A 19 -5.03 6.07 7.16
N ALA A 20 -4.18 7.09 7.18
CA ALA A 20 -3.64 7.65 8.41
C ALA A 20 -4.74 8.29 9.29
N ILE A 21 -5.66 9.03 8.69
CA ILE A 21 -6.76 9.68 9.41
C ILE A 21 -7.75 8.63 9.93
N ASP A 22 -8.14 7.67 9.12
CA ASP A 22 -9.13 6.66 9.51
C ASP A 22 -8.57 5.70 10.55
N MET A 23 -7.30 5.32 10.48
CA MET A 23 -6.63 4.55 11.53
C MET A 23 -6.60 5.33 12.85
N ALA A 24 -6.32 6.64 12.81
CA ALA A 24 -6.37 7.48 14.00
C ALA A 24 -7.80 7.58 14.56
N ALA A 25 -8.81 7.73 13.71
CA ALA A 25 -10.23 7.73 14.11
C ALA A 25 -10.65 6.40 14.73
N ALA A 26 -10.10 5.28 14.27
CA ALA A 26 -10.30 3.96 14.87
C ALA A 26 -9.53 3.73 16.18
N GLY A 27 -8.71 4.69 16.62
CA GLY A 27 -8.03 4.64 17.92
C GLY A 27 -6.56 4.22 17.87
N TYR A 28 -5.94 4.11 16.70
CA TYR A 28 -4.50 3.85 16.57
C TYR A 28 -3.69 5.13 16.73
N ASP A 29 -2.53 5.02 17.35
CA ASP A 29 -1.48 6.03 17.25
C ASP A 29 -0.70 5.83 15.94
N VAL A 30 -0.22 6.90 15.29
CA VAL A 30 0.23 6.82 13.89
C VAL A 30 1.70 7.25 13.75
N ALA A 31 2.52 6.38 13.19
CA ALA A 31 3.81 6.72 12.62
C ALA A 31 3.61 7.04 11.12
N LEU A 32 3.67 8.32 10.78
CA LEU A 32 3.37 8.85 9.46
C LEU A 32 4.67 9.04 8.68
N HIS A 33 4.95 8.14 7.74
CA HIS A 33 6.11 8.29 6.89
C HIS A 33 5.82 9.09 5.62
N TYR A 34 6.76 9.95 5.25
CA TYR A 34 6.79 10.72 3.99
C TYR A 34 8.24 10.87 3.48
N ASN A 35 8.41 11.15 2.19
CA ASN A 35 9.72 11.47 1.62
C ASN A 35 9.94 13.00 1.59
N SER A 36 9.31 13.71 0.65
CA SER A 36 9.50 15.16 0.43
C SER A 36 8.30 16.04 0.83
N SER A 37 7.14 15.41 1.13
CA SER A 37 5.88 16.13 1.37
C SER A 37 5.72 16.54 2.84
N HIS A 38 6.64 17.35 3.36
CA HIS A 38 6.65 17.74 4.78
C HIS A 38 5.41 18.57 5.19
N THR A 39 5.04 19.56 4.40
CA THR A 39 3.89 20.43 4.70
C THR A 39 2.59 19.63 4.77
N GLU A 40 2.37 18.71 3.84
CA GLU A 40 1.18 17.87 3.84
C GLU A 40 1.22 16.84 4.98
N ALA A 41 2.39 16.32 5.31
CA ALA A 41 2.57 15.42 6.45
C ALA A 41 2.21 16.12 7.76
N GLU A 42 2.64 17.37 7.95
CA GLU A 42 2.29 18.14 9.14
C GLU A 42 0.80 18.46 9.22
N ALA A 43 0.16 18.78 8.08
CA ALA A 43 -1.29 18.97 8.03
C ALA A 43 -2.06 17.70 8.47
N VAL A 44 -1.65 16.52 7.98
CA VAL A 44 -2.23 15.25 8.41
C VAL A 44 -1.98 14.99 9.89
N ALA A 45 -0.78 15.29 10.38
CA ALA A 45 -0.45 15.15 11.81
C ALA A 45 -1.33 16.02 12.68
N GLN A 46 -1.64 17.26 12.27
CA GLN A 46 -2.58 18.13 12.98
C GLN A 46 -3.98 17.53 13.03
N ASP A 47 -4.48 16.97 11.92
CA ASP A 47 -5.77 16.29 11.89
C ASP A 47 -5.81 15.07 12.84
N ILE A 48 -4.73 14.28 12.90
CA ILE A 48 -4.61 13.15 13.82
C ILE A 48 -4.58 13.61 15.29
N ARG A 49 -3.87 14.70 15.62
CA ARG A 49 -3.84 15.27 16.98
C ARG A 49 -5.23 15.73 17.44
N LYS A 50 -6.06 16.28 16.52
CA LYS A 50 -7.46 16.65 16.84
C LYS A 50 -8.32 15.43 17.23
N LEU A 51 -7.95 14.23 16.78
CA LEU A 51 -8.58 12.97 17.18
C LEU A 51 -8.04 12.42 18.51
N ASN A 52 -7.22 13.20 19.24
CA ASN A 52 -6.56 12.79 20.47
C ASN A 52 -5.68 11.54 20.31
N ARG A 53 -5.02 11.39 19.14
CA ARG A 53 -4.04 10.33 18.90
C ARG A 53 -2.63 10.87 18.81
N LYS A 54 -1.67 10.04 19.25
CA LYS A 54 -0.25 10.36 19.05
C LYS A 54 0.11 10.21 17.58
N VAL A 55 0.98 11.09 17.10
CA VAL A 55 1.53 10.99 15.76
C VAL A 55 3.01 11.34 15.77
N VAL A 56 3.80 10.53 15.07
CA VAL A 56 5.23 10.76 14.83
C VAL A 56 5.46 10.89 13.33
N LEU A 57 6.11 11.98 12.93
CA LEU A 57 6.48 12.23 11.53
C LEU A 57 7.84 11.59 11.24
N LEU A 58 7.90 10.74 10.22
CA LEU A 58 9.09 10.00 9.84
C LEU A 58 9.47 10.32 8.39
N GLN A 59 10.52 11.13 8.21
CA GLN A 59 11.05 11.44 6.89
C GLN A 59 12.08 10.39 6.46
N GLY A 60 12.03 9.99 5.18
CA GLY A 60 13.05 9.13 4.57
C GLY A 60 12.77 8.80 3.11
N ASP A 61 13.81 8.49 2.35
CA ASP A 61 13.64 7.89 1.02
C ASP A 61 13.60 6.36 1.18
N LEU A 62 12.56 5.72 0.67
CA LEU A 62 12.44 4.25 0.69
C LEU A 62 13.48 3.56 -0.19
N ALA A 63 14.19 4.29 -1.02
CA ALA A 63 15.33 3.77 -1.77
C ALA A 63 16.60 3.59 -0.91
N ASP A 64 16.66 4.18 0.31
CA ASP A 64 17.78 3.97 1.23
C ASP A 64 17.85 2.51 1.70
N ALA A 65 19.06 1.96 1.81
CA ALA A 65 19.24 0.56 2.15
C ALA A 65 18.80 0.20 3.58
N ASP A 66 18.98 1.13 4.53
CA ASP A 66 18.68 0.95 5.96
C ASP A 66 17.30 1.47 6.38
N ILE A 67 16.47 1.90 5.42
CA ILE A 67 15.22 2.61 5.70
C ILE A 67 14.25 1.81 6.57
N GLY A 68 14.19 0.49 6.39
CA GLY A 68 13.31 -0.39 7.14
C GLY A 68 13.59 -0.32 8.66
N ASP A 69 14.82 -0.57 9.05
CA ASP A 69 15.25 -0.54 10.46
C ASP A 69 15.11 0.86 11.05
N ARG A 70 15.48 1.89 10.30
CA ARG A 70 15.44 3.28 10.74
C ARG A 70 14.02 3.75 11.01
N LEU A 71 13.06 3.47 10.13
CA LEU A 71 11.66 3.89 10.30
C LEU A 71 10.98 3.12 11.43
N VAL A 72 11.14 1.81 11.49
CA VAL A 72 10.52 0.99 12.54
C VAL A 72 11.06 1.37 13.91
N ARG A 73 12.38 1.50 14.07
CA ARG A 73 12.98 1.94 15.33
C ARG A 73 12.42 3.28 15.79
N LYS A 74 12.43 4.32 14.94
CA LYS A 74 11.89 5.64 15.28
C LYS A 74 10.39 5.61 15.60
N ALA A 75 9.62 4.77 14.92
CA ALA A 75 8.20 4.61 15.21
C ALA A 75 7.98 3.98 16.60
N VAL A 76 8.75 2.95 16.94
CA VAL A 76 8.70 2.31 18.27
C VAL A 76 9.15 3.26 19.38
N GLU A 77 10.25 3.99 19.17
CA GLU A 77 10.73 5.02 20.11
C GLU A 77 9.68 6.09 20.38
N GLY A 78 9.00 6.57 19.33
CA GLY A 78 8.04 7.66 19.47
C GLY A 78 6.65 7.26 19.98
N LEU A 79 6.21 6.02 19.69
CA LEU A 79 4.85 5.55 20.01
C LEU A 79 4.80 4.47 21.10
N GLY A 80 5.95 3.90 21.49
CA GLY A 80 6.05 2.85 22.50
C GLY A 80 5.81 1.43 21.97
N GLY A 81 5.63 1.24 20.68
CA GLY A 81 5.44 -0.05 20.01
C GLY A 81 4.69 0.08 18.70
N LEU A 82 4.65 -0.99 17.91
CA LEU A 82 3.90 -1.09 16.67
C LEU A 82 3.13 -2.40 16.63
N THR A 83 1.88 -2.39 16.20
CA THR A 83 1.05 -3.58 15.97
C THR A 83 0.57 -3.70 14.53
N VAL A 84 0.68 -2.63 13.73
CA VAL A 84 0.28 -2.62 12.32
C VAL A 84 1.34 -1.94 11.48
N LEU A 85 1.63 -2.51 10.31
CA LEU A 85 2.43 -1.92 9.24
C LEU A 85 1.60 -1.85 7.96
N ILE A 86 1.46 -0.66 7.36
CA ILE A 86 0.82 -0.49 6.05
C ILE A 86 1.85 0.03 5.04
N ASN A 87 2.28 -0.83 4.14
CA ASN A 87 3.14 -0.49 3.02
C ASN A 87 2.29 0.12 1.89
N ASN A 88 2.13 1.44 1.93
CA ASN A 88 1.32 2.18 0.96
C ASN A 88 2.15 2.98 -0.05
N ALA A 89 3.34 3.46 0.33
CA ALA A 89 4.18 4.23 -0.58
C ALA A 89 4.53 3.44 -1.86
N SER A 90 4.49 4.12 -2.98
CA SER A 90 4.80 3.53 -4.29
C SER A 90 5.21 4.63 -5.26
N ILE A 91 6.12 4.31 -6.15
CA ILE A 91 6.31 5.08 -7.39
C ILE A 91 5.63 4.34 -8.54
N PHE A 92 5.13 5.12 -9.50
CA PHE A 92 4.43 4.64 -10.69
C PHE A 92 4.93 5.46 -11.88
N GLU A 93 6.05 5.06 -12.44
CA GLU A 93 6.69 5.72 -13.58
C GLU A 93 6.57 4.85 -14.82
N GLU A 94 6.41 5.48 -15.98
CA GLU A 94 6.22 4.75 -17.23
C GLU A 94 7.56 4.25 -17.75
N ASP A 95 7.62 2.96 -18.01
CA ASP A 95 8.66 2.31 -18.79
C ASP A 95 8.09 1.09 -19.52
N GLU A 96 8.76 0.68 -20.57
CA GLU A 96 8.39 -0.50 -21.37
C GLU A 96 9.64 -1.21 -21.89
N VAL A 97 9.48 -2.44 -22.36
CA VAL A 97 10.60 -3.22 -22.92
C VAL A 97 11.20 -2.44 -24.10
N GLY A 98 12.51 -2.20 -24.03
CA GLY A 98 13.26 -1.34 -24.98
C GLY A 98 13.56 0.07 -24.42
N ALA A 99 12.84 0.53 -23.41
CA ALA A 99 13.07 1.83 -22.74
C ALA A 99 13.40 1.70 -21.25
N VAL A 100 13.33 0.51 -20.67
CA VAL A 100 13.74 0.27 -19.26
C VAL A 100 15.21 0.59 -19.09
N THR A 101 15.52 1.42 -18.09
CA THR A 101 16.89 1.75 -17.69
C THR A 101 17.20 1.08 -16.35
N THR A 102 18.49 0.90 -16.03
CA THR A 102 18.91 0.44 -14.69
C THR A 102 18.37 1.35 -13.59
N ALA A 103 18.27 2.65 -13.83
CA ALA A 103 17.75 3.62 -12.86
C ALA A 103 16.24 3.46 -12.65
N SER A 104 15.40 3.38 -13.71
CA SER A 104 13.95 3.18 -13.57
C SER A 104 13.64 1.84 -12.90
N TRP A 105 14.31 0.78 -13.33
CA TRP A 105 14.23 -0.54 -12.71
C TRP A 105 14.61 -0.50 -11.24
N GLY A 106 15.77 0.04 -10.90
CA GLY A 106 16.26 0.11 -9.52
C GLY A 106 15.26 0.83 -8.61
N ARG A 107 14.79 2.01 -9.02
CA ARG A 107 13.81 2.77 -8.22
C ARG A 107 12.50 2.01 -7.97
N HIS A 108 11.93 1.35 -8.98
CA HIS A 108 10.73 0.55 -8.77
C HIS A 108 10.96 -0.63 -7.82
N MET A 109 12.06 -1.35 -8.01
CA MET A 109 12.40 -2.50 -7.16
C MET A 109 12.72 -2.07 -5.72
N ASP A 110 13.45 -0.99 -5.54
CA ASP A 110 13.85 -0.51 -4.22
C ASP A 110 12.63 0.00 -3.42
N ILE A 111 11.81 0.84 -4.01
CA ILE A 111 10.72 1.51 -3.30
C ILE A 111 9.49 0.60 -3.18
N ASN A 112 9.11 -0.11 -4.26
CA ASN A 112 7.85 -0.85 -4.29
C ASN A 112 7.98 -2.30 -3.78
N LEU A 113 9.19 -2.85 -3.72
CA LEU A 113 9.42 -4.24 -3.32
C LEU A 113 10.40 -4.37 -2.16
N ARG A 114 11.66 -3.93 -2.32
CA ARG A 114 12.69 -4.09 -1.28
C ARG A 114 12.29 -3.42 0.02
N ALA A 115 11.91 -2.15 -0.02
CA ALA A 115 11.54 -1.40 1.18
C ALA A 115 10.38 -2.04 1.97
N PRO A 116 9.24 -2.43 1.35
CA PRO A 116 8.18 -3.19 2.03
C PRO A 116 8.67 -4.48 2.71
N VAL A 117 9.57 -5.23 2.07
CA VAL A 117 10.13 -6.47 2.65
C VAL A 117 11.05 -6.15 3.84
N MET A 118 11.91 -5.16 3.74
CA MET A 118 12.80 -4.74 4.84
C MET A 118 12.00 -4.16 6.01
N LEU A 119 10.95 -3.38 5.73
CA LEU A 119 10.02 -2.89 6.76
C LEU A 119 9.30 -4.04 7.46
N ALA A 120 8.84 -5.04 6.71
CA ALA A 120 8.19 -6.23 7.29
C ALA A 120 9.15 -7.01 8.20
N GLN A 121 10.41 -7.17 7.81
CA GLN A 121 11.45 -7.81 8.62
C GLN A 121 11.71 -7.02 9.91
N ALA A 122 11.95 -5.72 9.82
CA ALA A 122 12.21 -4.85 10.96
C ALA A 122 10.99 -4.81 11.91
N PHE A 123 9.77 -4.75 11.37
CA PHE A 123 8.53 -4.82 12.13
C PHE A 123 8.40 -6.13 12.90
N ALA A 124 8.69 -7.27 12.25
CA ALA A 124 8.62 -8.58 12.89
C ALA A 124 9.64 -8.73 14.04
N GLN A 125 10.83 -8.15 13.89
CA GLN A 125 11.86 -8.12 14.93
C GLN A 125 11.50 -7.20 16.10
N ALA A 126 10.86 -6.08 15.83
CA ALA A 126 10.46 -5.10 16.85
C ALA A 126 9.17 -5.46 17.59
N LEU A 127 8.36 -6.38 17.05
CA LEU A 127 7.11 -6.82 17.70
C LEU A 127 7.42 -7.68 18.92
N PRO A 128 6.94 -7.31 20.13
CA PRO A 128 7.18 -8.09 21.34
C PRO A 128 6.75 -9.56 21.19
N PRO A 129 7.43 -10.53 21.86
CA PRO A 129 7.19 -11.97 21.66
C PRO A 129 5.74 -12.40 21.84
N GLU A 130 5.02 -11.84 22.80
CA GLU A 130 3.63 -12.18 23.13
C GLU A 130 2.59 -11.36 22.35
N SER A 131 3.06 -10.49 21.42
CA SER A 131 2.17 -9.62 20.66
C SER A 131 1.84 -10.20 19.30
N TYR A 132 0.65 -9.85 18.77
CA TYR A 132 0.21 -10.16 17.43
C TYR A 132 0.26 -8.91 16.55
N GLY A 133 0.71 -9.08 15.32
CA GLY A 133 0.88 -8.00 14.35
C GLY A 133 0.12 -8.22 13.04
N ASN A 134 -0.04 -7.13 12.29
CA ASN A 134 -0.63 -7.16 10.95
C ASN A 134 0.21 -6.34 9.98
N ILE A 135 0.42 -6.88 8.78
CA ILE A 135 1.04 -6.17 7.66
C ILE A 135 0.02 -6.12 6.52
N ILE A 136 -0.18 -4.92 5.97
CA ILE A 136 -1.03 -4.71 4.79
C ILE A 136 -0.17 -4.06 3.70
N ASN A 137 -0.09 -4.72 2.54
CA ASN A 137 0.61 -4.20 1.37
C ASN A 137 -0.40 -3.62 0.37
N ILE A 138 -0.26 -2.33 0.01
CA ILE A 138 -1.02 -1.75 -1.09
C ILE A 138 -0.32 -2.12 -2.40
N ILE A 139 -0.94 -3.04 -3.13
CA ILE A 139 -0.41 -3.60 -4.37
C ILE A 139 -1.01 -2.86 -5.58
N ASP A 140 -1.60 -3.57 -6.50
CA ASP A 140 -2.34 -3.09 -7.68
C ASP A 140 -3.07 -4.30 -8.29
N GLN A 141 -4.30 -4.14 -8.75
CA GLN A 141 -5.03 -5.19 -9.47
C GLN A 141 -4.26 -5.69 -10.71
N ARG A 142 -3.35 -4.88 -11.25
CA ARG A 142 -2.51 -5.20 -12.41
C ARG A 142 -1.75 -6.51 -12.27
N VAL A 143 -1.43 -6.95 -11.04
CA VAL A 143 -0.76 -8.23 -10.82
C VAL A 143 -1.61 -9.43 -11.25
N TRP A 144 -2.93 -9.26 -11.40
CA TRP A 144 -3.87 -10.25 -11.92
C TRP A 144 -4.27 -10.02 -13.39
N LYS A 145 -4.07 -8.78 -13.90
CA LYS A 145 -4.35 -8.42 -15.30
C LYS A 145 -3.15 -7.72 -15.90
N LEU A 146 -2.17 -8.51 -16.32
CA LEU A 146 -0.91 -8.01 -16.87
C LEU A 146 -1.12 -7.27 -18.20
N ASN A 147 -0.30 -6.26 -18.43
CA ASN A 147 -0.11 -5.62 -19.73
C ASN A 147 1.34 -5.11 -19.84
N PRO A 148 1.85 -4.83 -21.05
CA PRO A 148 3.27 -4.52 -21.27
C PRO A 148 3.70 -3.12 -20.82
N ARG A 149 2.76 -2.21 -20.52
CA ARG A 149 3.07 -0.85 -20.07
C ARG A 149 3.41 -0.83 -18.59
N PHE A 150 4.26 0.11 -18.16
CA PHE A 150 4.74 0.22 -16.78
C PHE A 150 5.42 -1.08 -16.34
N PHE A 151 6.39 -1.50 -17.14
CA PHE A 151 6.96 -2.84 -17.06
C PHE A 151 7.62 -3.13 -15.70
N SER A 152 8.59 -2.31 -15.29
CA SER A 152 9.29 -2.51 -14.01
C SER A 152 8.38 -2.28 -12.80
N TYR A 153 7.43 -1.34 -12.89
CA TYR A 153 6.39 -1.18 -11.87
C TYR A 153 5.57 -2.47 -11.70
N THR A 154 5.08 -3.03 -12.82
CA THR A 154 4.27 -4.26 -12.78
C THR A 154 5.04 -5.41 -12.14
N LEU A 155 6.32 -5.59 -12.50
CA LEU A 155 7.18 -6.61 -11.91
C LEU A 155 7.41 -6.36 -10.41
N SER A 156 7.63 -5.12 -9.98
CA SER A 156 7.80 -4.79 -8.57
C SER A 156 6.56 -5.11 -7.74
N LYS A 157 5.36 -4.78 -8.25
CA LYS A 157 4.08 -5.11 -7.58
C LYS A 157 3.76 -6.60 -7.60
N THR A 158 4.10 -7.32 -8.67
CA THR A 158 3.98 -8.79 -8.72
C THR A 158 4.93 -9.44 -7.71
N GLY A 159 6.16 -8.94 -7.60
CA GLY A 159 7.10 -9.35 -6.56
C GLY A 159 6.55 -9.12 -5.16
N LEU A 160 5.92 -7.96 -4.90
CA LEU A 160 5.30 -7.65 -3.60
C LEU A 160 4.08 -8.54 -3.32
N TRP A 161 3.31 -8.93 -4.35
CA TRP A 161 2.24 -9.92 -4.19
C TRP A 161 2.80 -11.29 -3.78
N THR A 162 3.85 -11.75 -4.42
CA THR A 162 4.55 -12.97 -4.03
C THR A 162 5.10 -12.86 -2.61
N ALA A 163 5.77 -11.74 -2.27
CA ALA A 163 6.28 -11.46 -0.94
C ALA A 163 5.18 -11.45 0.13
N THR A 164 3.99 -10.95 -0.17
CA THR A 164 2.84 -10.97 0.76
C THR A 164 2.52 -12.40 1.20
N ARG A 165 2.50 -13.34 0.26
CA ARG A 165 2.19 -14.75 0.54
C ARG A 165 3.31 -15.47 1.28
N THR A 166 4.54 -15.25 0.86
CA THR A 166 5.71 -15.87 1.53
C THR A 166 5.96 -15.29 2.92
N LEU A 167 5.77 -13.99 3.14
CA LEU A 167 5.81 -13.38 4.46
C LEU A 167 4.68 -13.89 5.36
N ALA A 168 3.47 -14.10 4.82
CA ALA A 168 2.38 -14.70 5.58
C ALA A 168 2.73 -16.10 6.09
N GLN A 169 3.42 -16.91 5.29
CA GLN A 169 3.92 -18.23 5.68
C GLN A 169 5.02 -18.13 6.73
N ALA A 170 5.99 -17.25 6.53
CA ALA A 170 7.16 -17.14 7.37
C ALA A 170 6.89 -16.52 8.75
N LEU A 171 5.91 -15.62 8.85
CA LEU A 171 5.63 -14.81 10.05
C LEU A 171 4.44 -15.35 10.87
N ALA A 172 3.73 -16.37 10.36
CA ALA A 172 2.68 -17.05 11.12
C ALA A 172 3.26 -17.78 12.33
N PRO A 173 2.50 -17.95 13.43
CA PRO A 173 1.13 -17.47 13.64
C PRO A 173 1.03 -16.03 14.17
N ARG A 174 2.16 -15.37 14.47
CA ARG A 174 2.18 -14.10 15.20
C ARG A 174 1.83 -12.89 14.34
N ILE A 175 2.15 -12.92 13.06
CA ILE A 175 1.92 -11.78 12.15
C ILE A 175 1.14 -12.27 10.93
N ARG A 176 0.00 -11.64 10.71
CA ARG A 176 -0.78 -11.83 9.47
C ARG A 176 -0.30 -10.84 8.41
N VAL A 177 -0.19 -11.28 7.17
CA VAL A 177 0.25 -10.44 6.05
C VAL A 177 -0.77 -10.57 4.94
N ASN A 178 -1.39 -9.45 4.56
CA ASN A 178 -2.39 -9.38 3.50
C ASN A 178 -2.14 -8.20 2.58
N ALA A 179 -2.93 -8.08 1.55
CA ALA A 179 -2.81 -7.02 0.57
C ALA A 179 -4.17 -6.44 0.16
N ILE A 180 -4.13 -5.22 -0.36
CA ILE A 180 -5.22 -4.60 -1.10
C ILE A 180 -4.68 -4.30 -2.50
N GLY A 181 -5.43 -4.66 -3.53
CA GLY A 181 -5.14 -4.39 -4.94
C GLY A 181 -6.12 -3.38 -5.52
N PRO A 182 -5.86 -2.07 -5.40
CA PRO A 182 -6.73 -1.07 -6.00
C PRO A 182 -6.69 -1.11 -7.52
N GLY A 183 -7.82 -0.73 -8.15
CA GLY A 183 -7.88 -0.26 -9.52
C GLY A 183 -7.80 1.27 -9.59
N PRO A 184 -8.53 1.91 -10.51
CA PRO A 184 -8.60 3.36 -10.59
C PRO A 184 -9.15 3.95 -9.28
N ALA A 185 -8.29 4.62 -8.50
CA ALA A 185 -8.66 5.19 -7.21
C ALA A 185 -8.58 6.73 -7.20
N LEU A 186 -7.62 7.28 -7.90
CA LEU A 186 -7.37 8.71 -8.03
C LEU A 186 -6.61 8.96 -9.35
N PRO A 187 -6.84 10.06 -10.05
CA PRO A 187 -6.09 10.37 -11.26
C PRO A 187 -4.59 10.46 -10.93
N SER A 188 -3.75 9.94 -11.82
CA SER A 188 -2.31 10.16 -11.73
C SER A 188 -1.98 11.59 -12.15
N VAL A 189 -0.80 12.08 -11.79
CA VAL A 189 -0.33 13.42 -12.20
C VAL A 189 -0.22 13.60 -13.73
N ARG A 190 -0.29 12.52 -14.49
CA ARG A 190 -0.22 12.49 -15.96
C ARG A 190 -1.60 12.33 -16.63
N MET A 191 -2.66 12.13 -15.85
CA MET A 191 -4.00 11.90 -16.38
C MET A 191 -4.83 13.17 -16.26
N THR A 192 -5.62 13.45 -17.28
CA THR A 192 -6.73 14.41 -17.19
C THR A 192 -7.91 13.78 -16.44
N ASP A 193 -8.80 14.61 -15.93
CA ASP A 193 -10.03 14.12 -15.28
C ASP A 193 -10.92 13.34 -16.27
N GLU A 194 -10.89 13.72 -17.56
CA GLU A 194 -11.62 13.02 -18.61
C GLU A 194 -11.06 11.61 -18.84
N ASP A 195 -9.74 11.47 -18.95
CA ASP A 195 -9.08 10.16 -19.09
C ASP A 195 -9.36 9.26 -17.88
N PHE A 196 -9.36 9.85 -16.69
CA PHE A 196 -9.67 9.09 -15.46
C PHE A 196 -11.12 8.59 -15.46
N LYS A 197 -12.10 9.47 -15.79
CA LYS A 197 -13.50 9.07 -15.92
C LYS A 197 -13.70 8.00 -17.00
N LYS A 198 -12.99 8.13 -18.12
CA LYS A 198 -12.99 7.10 -19.17
C LYS A 198 -12.45 5.77 -18.64
N GLN A 199 -11.34 5.79 -17.90
CA GLN A 199 -10.80 4.57 -17.28
C GLN A 199 -11.80 3.91 -16.33
N GLU A 200 -12.48 4.69 -15.49
CA GLU A 200 -13.53 4.20 -14.58
C GLU A 200 -14.70 3.57 -15.36
N SER A 201 -15.17 4.23 -16.42
CA SER A 201 -16.30 3.75 -17.23
C SER A 201 -16.00 2.43 -17.96
N LEU A 202 -14.74 2.05 -18.08
CA LEU A 202 -14.31 0.79 -18.72
C LEU A 202 -14.22 -0.39 -17.71
N THR A 203 -14.39 -0.17 -16.41
CA THR A 203 -14.49 -1.26 -15.44
C THR A 203 -15.85 -1.95 -15.54
N LEU A 204 -15.99 -3.16 -14.97
CA LEU A 204 -17.31 -3.86 -14.99
C LEU A 204 -18.39 -3.09 -14.22
N LEU A 205 -18.05 -2.50 -13.08
CA LEU A 205 -18.97 -1.72 -12.26
C LEU A 205 -19.12 -0.26 -12.72
N LYS A 206 -18.43 0.14 -13.82
CA LYS A 206 -18.44 1.49 -14.38
C LYS A 206 -17.97 2.57 -13.41
N ARG A 207 -17.15 2.18 -12.45
CA ARG A 207 -16.53 3.07 -11.46
C ARG A 207 -15.21 2.49 -10.96
N GLY A 208 -14.34 3.34 -10.49
CA GLY A 208 -13.15 2.96 -9.73
C GLY A 208 -13.45 2.74 -8.25
N THR A 209 -12.41 2.64 -7.45
CA THR A 209 -12.48 2.68 -5.98
C THR A 209 -12.16 4.08 -5.46
N THR A 210 -12.33 4.28 -4.17
CA THR A 210 -11.98 5.52 -3.47
C THR A 210 -10.97 5.26 -2.36
N PRO A 211 -10.21 6.28 -1.90
CA PRO A 211 -9.35 6.14 -0.73
C PRO A 211 -10.10 5.66 0.52
N ALA A 212 -11.36 6.08 0.71
CA ALA A 212 -12.20 5.65 1.83
C ALA A 212 -12.55 4.16 1.74
N GLU A 213 -12.86 3.63 0.56
CA GLU A 213 -13.12 2.20 0.37
C GLU A 213 -11.86 1.35 0.58
N ILE A 214 -10.68 1.85 0.18
CA ILE A 214 -9.40 1.20 0.46
C ILE A 214 -9.15 1.16 1.97
N SER A 215 -9.42 2.25 2.66
CA SER A 215 -9.29 2.32 4.12
C SER A 215 -10.28 1.38 4.83
N ALA A 216 -11.52 1.32 4.37
CA ALA A 216 -12.51 0.36 4.90
C ALA A 216 -12.06 -1.10 4.73
N ALA A 217 -11.45 -1.44 3.58
CA ALA A 217 -10.88 -2.77 3.37
C ALA A 217 -9.68 -3.05 4.29
N ALA A 218 -8.86 -2.05 4.59
CA ALA A 218 -7.77 -2.20 5.57
C ALA A 218 -8.34 -2.51 6.97
N HIS A 219 -9.38 -1.81 7.42
CA HIS A 219 -10.07 -2.10 8.66
C HIS A 219 -10.71 -3.51 8.68
N PHE A 220 -11.32 -3.92 7.56
CA PHE A 220 -11.84 -5.29 7.42
C PHE A 220 -10.72 -6.32 7.59
N ILE A 221 -9.58 -6.18 6.91
CA ILE A 221 -8.44 -7.08 7.05
C ILE A 221 -7.96 -7.16 8.50
N LEU A 222 -7.86 -6.04 9.20
CA LEU A 222 -7.44 -6.00 10.60
C LEU A 222 -8.40 -6.73 11.52
N SER A 223 -9.71 -6.65 11.27
CA SER A 223 -10.77 -7.27 12.07
C SER A 223 -10.96 -8.78 11.83
N GLN A 224 -10.31 -9.38 10.80
CA GLN A 224 -10.51 -10.79 10.43
C GLN A 224 -9.31 -11.66 10.86
N PRO A 225 -9.33 -12.31 12.01
CA PRO A 225 -8.17 -13.03 12.55
C PRO A 225 -7.75 -14.26 11.73
N ALA A 226 -8.65 -14.84 10.93
CA ALA A 226 -8.35 -15.98 10.07
C ALA A 226 -7.80 -15.59 8.68
N LEU A 227 -7.70 -14.29 8.37
CA LEU A 227 -7.28 -13.82 7.04
C LEU A 227 -5.77 -13.57 7.02
N THR A 228 -5.04 -14.35 6.21
CA THR A 228 -3.61 -14.13 5.92
C THR A 228 -3.26 -14.62 4.53
N GLY A 229 -2.26 -14.01 3.89
CA GLY A 229 -1.77 -14.34 2.55
C GLY A 229 -2.74 -13.99 1.42
N GLN A 230 -3.74 -13.13 1.66
CA GLN A 230 -4.79 -12.80 0.68
C GLN A 230 -4.63 -11.38 0.15
N MET A 231 -5.16 -11.15 -1.07
CA MET A 231 -5.33 -9.81 -1.64
C MET A 231 -6.81 -9.56 -1.91
N ILE A 232 -7.31 -8.44 -1.43
CA ILE A 232 -8.65 -7.94 -1.76
C ILE A 232 -8.52 -6.96 -2.92
N ALA A 233 -9.07 -7.30 -4.09
CA ALA A 233 -9.13 -6.39 -5.22
C ALA A 233 -10.29 -5.40 -5.05
N LEU A 234 -9.97 -4.11 -5.11
CA LEU A 234 -10.92 -3.00 -5.12
C LEU A 234 -10.76 -2.23 -6.43
N ASP A 235 -11.23 -2.78 -7.53
CA ASP A 235 -10.92 -2.32 -8.88
C ASP A 235 -12.14 -2.18 -9.81
N GLY A 236 -13.33 -2.23 -9.24
CA GLY A 236 -14.56 -2.20 -10.04
C GLY A 236 -14.72 -3.39 -10.99
N GLY A 237 -14.00 -4.49 -10.73
CA GLY A 237 -13.95 -5.66 -11.60
C GLY A 237 -13.03 -5.47 -12.81
N GLN A 238 -12.09 -4.52 -12.78
CA GLN A 238 -11.18 -4.25 -13.88
C GLN A 238 -10.35 -5.48 -14.28
N HIS A 239 -9.89 -6.28 -13.32
CA HIS A 239 -9.11 -7.49 -13.59
C HIS A 239 -9.94 -8.62 -14.23
N LEU A 240 -11.27 -8.56 -14.13
CA LEU A 240 -12.19 -9.57 -14.68
C LEU A 240 -12.68 -9.23 -16.10
N LEU A 241 -12.18 -8.16 -16.72
CA LEU A 241 -12.59 -7.80 -18.08
C LEU A 241 -12.17 -8.89 -19.07
N TRP A 242 -13.17 -9.46 -19.76
CA TRP A 242 -13.05 -10.61 -20.65
C TRP A 242 -13.36 -10.32 -22.11
N GLN A 243 -13.92 -9.13 -22.41
CA GLN A 243 -14.38 -8.73 -23.73
C GLN A 243 -13.19 -8.39 -24.65
N THR A 244 -12.49 -9.41 -25.09
CA THR A 244 -11.47 -9.32 -26.11
C THR A 244 -12.08 -9.59 -27.49
N LYS A 245 -11.45 -9.14 -28.58
CA LYS A 245 -11.99 -9.25 -29.94
C LYS A 245 -12.26 -10.68 -30.35
N ASP A 246 -11.38 -11.60 -29.98
CA ASP A 246 -11.52 -13.04 -30.23
C ASP A 246 -12.75 -13.65 -29.53
N VAL A 247 -13.20 -13.08 -28.43
CA VAL A 247 -14.38 -13.56 -27.71
C VAL A 247 -15.68 -12.93 -28.19
N ILE A 248 -15.67 -11.63 -28.57
CA ILE A 248 -16.91 -10.91 -28.91
C ILE A 248 -17.22 -10.91 -30.41
N GLU A 249 -16.20 -11.07 -31.25
CA GLU A 249 -16.36 -11.02 -32.73
C GLU A 249 -16.47 -12.40 -33.37
N VAL A 250 -16.17 -13.48 -32.63
CA VAL A 250 -16.25 -14.86 -33.13
C VAL A 250 -17.45 -15.57 -32.49
N LYS A 251 -18.31 -16.14 -33.33
CA LYS A 251 -19.40 -17.04 -32.87
C LYS A 251 -18.87 -18.48 -32.81
N GLU A 252 -18.99 -19.10 -31.66
CA GLU A 252 -18.80 -20.55 -31.50
C GLU A 252 -19.99 -21.31 -32.07
#